data_8864638696a7b457f0981ce790c8a478
#
_entry.id   8864638696a7b457f0981ce790c8a478
#
_cell.length_a   1.000
_cell.length_b   1.000
_cell.length_c   1.000
_cell.angle_alpha   90.00
_cell.angle_beta   90.00
_cell.angle_gamma   90.00
#
_symmetry.space_group_name_H-M   'P 1'
#
loop_
_entity.id
_entity.type
_entity.pdbx_description
1 polymer ?
#
loop_
_entity_poly.entity_id
_entity_poly.type
_entity_poly.pdbx_seq_one_letter_code
_entity_poly.pdbx_strand_id
1 'polypeptide(L)'
;MTVDLTLQDDFATITLDRPAALNALSFAIIREIGEAIDEVAAMPSVRALFFTGAGEKAFCAGADIRELRDRSLTEQKQGAELGQSVFAKLDELPVASVALVNGYAFGGGLELALACTFRLASKAAKFGLPEIKLGLIPGYGGTQRLPRLIGESRALEIIMTGRTVDADEAVRIGLVNGVAEGPLAQAGVEFARSFCRYSLPVLNLARRAVQRAADNTLDAGLKIEAELSTIAYRTADAEEGMAAFEEKRRARFKDG
;
A
#
# COMPACT_ATOMS: atom_id res chain seq x y z
N MET A 1 -20.06 10.31 -3.14
CA MET A 1 -18.60 10.17 -3.30
C MET A 1 -18.33 8.71 -3.54
N THR A 2 -17.35 8.39 -4.35
CA THR A 2 -16.94 7.00 -4.65
C THR A 2 -15.69 6.59 -3.87
N VAL A 3 -15.08 7.56 -3.20
CA VAL A 3 -13.99 7.37 -2.23
C VAL A 3 -14.42 8.03 -0.92
N ASP A 4 -14.44 7.26 0.16
CA ASP A 4 -14.83 7.72 1.48
C ASP A 4 -13.62 7.69 2.41
N LEU A 5 -13.34 8.82 3.09
CA LEU A 5 -12.28 8.95 4.09
C LEU A 5 -12.90 9.05 5.48
N THR A 6 -12.59 8.09 6.33
CA THR A 6 -13.05 8.05 7.72
C THR A 6 -11.87 8.03 8.68
N LEU A 7 -12.08 8.59 9.87
CA LEU A 7 -11.12 8.56 10.97
C LEU A 7 -11.70 7.79 12.14
N GLN A 8 -10.93 6.88 12.69
CA GLN A 8 -11.26 6.16 13.91
C GLN A 8 -10.00 6.12 14.80
N ASP A 9 -10.09 6.72 15.97
CA ASP A 9 -8.94 6.95 16.86
C ASP A 9 -7.80 7.68 16.09
N ASP A 10 -6.63 7.06 16.00
CA ASP A 10 -5.43 7.53 15.31
C ASP A 10 -5.22 6.87 13.94
N PHE A 11 -6.26 6.27 13.37
CA PHE A 11 -6.22 5.59 12.07
C PHE A 11 -7.17 6.25 11.07
N ALA A 12 -6.66 6.46 9.85
CA ALA A 12 -7.45 6.86 8.70
C ALA A 12 -7.81 5.63 7.85
N THR A 13 -9.00 5.60 7.28
CA THR A 13 -9.42 4.56 6.31
C THR A 13 -9.98 5.21 5.06
N ILE A 14 -9.38 4.88 3.91
CA ILE A 14 -9.92 5.19 2.59
C ILE A 14 -10.67 3.97 2.08
N THR A 15 -11.97 4.12 1.88
CA THR A 15 -12.85 3.08 1.35
C THR A 15 -13.23 3.40 -0.09
N LEU A 16 -12.98 2.45 -1.01
CA LEU A 16 -13.51 2.52 -2.37
C LEU A 16 -14.97 2.08 -2.34
N ASP A 17 -15.89 3.01 -2.55
CA ASP A 17 -17.34 2.75 -2.41
C ASP A 17 -18.08 2.81 -3.74
N ARG A 18 -17.88 1.77 -4.53
CA ARG A 18 -18.60 1.52 -5.80
C ARG A 18 -18.87 0.00 -5.96
N PRO A 19 -19.54 -0.64 -4.98
CA PRO A 19 -19.66 -2.11 -4.93
C PRO A 19 -20.40 -2.70 -6.14
N ALA A 20 -21.34 -1.96 -6.74
CA ALA A 20 -22.05 -2.38 -7.95
C ALA A 20 -21.12 -2.56 -9.17
N ALA A 21 -19.98 -1.88 -9.19
CA ALA A 21 -18.93 -2.03 -10.20
C ALA A 21 -17.68 -2.70 -9.62
N LEU A 22 -17.80 -3.49 -8.54
CA LEU A 22 -16.69 -4.17 -7.87
C LEU A 22 -15.54 -3.21 -7.51
N ASN A 23 -15.87 -1.97 -7.16
CA ASN A 23 -14.92 -0.91 -6.79
C ASN A 23 -13.90 -0.58 -7.90
N ALA A 24 -14.29 -0.72 -9.17
CA ALA A 24 -13.42 -0.44 -10.31
C ALA A 24 -13.01 1.04 -10.36
N LEU A 25 -11.77 1.28 -10.76
CA LEU A 25 -11.13 2.60 -10.81
C LEU A 25 -11.45 3.30 -12.11
N SER A 26 -12.22 4.39 -12.05
CA SER A 26 -12.25 5.41 -13.08
C SER A 26 -11.11 6.42 -12.87
N PHE A 27 -10.81 7.23 -13.89
CA PHE A 27 -9.81 8.31 -13.72
C PHE A 27 -10.25 9.35 -12.68
N ALA A 28 -11.56 9.55 -12.50
CA ALA A 28 -12.10 10.39 -11.43
C ALA A 28 -11.81 9.79 -10.05
N ILE A 29 -12.08 8.49 -9.85
CA ILE A 29 -11.80 7.79 -8.60
C ILE A 29 -10.30 7.80 -8.28
N ILE A 30 -9.43 7.65 -9.28
CA ILE A 30 -7.97 7.73 -9.06
C ILE A 30 -7.60 9.12 -8.52
N ARG A 31 -8.19 10.21 -9.03
CA ARG A 31 -7.96 11.56 -8.50
C ARG A 31 -8.49 11.72 -7.08
N GLU A 32 -9.73 11.25 -6.80
CA GLU A 32 -10.31 11.25 -5.46
C GLU A 32 -9.42 10.50 -4.44
N ILE A 33 -8.83 9.36 -4.84
CA ILE A 33 -7.83 8.64 -4.03
C ILE A 33 -6.62 9.53 -3.74
N GLY A 34 -6.11 10.24 -4.77
CA GLY A 34 -4.98 11.15 -4.63
C GLY A 34 -5.25 12.30 -3.67
N GLU A 35 -6.45 12.89 -3.73
CA GLU A 35 -6.90 13.95 -2.83
C GLU A 35 -7.03 13.43 -1.39
N ALA A 36 -7.62 12.25 -1.20
CA ALA A 36 -7.75 11.63 0.11
C ALA A 36 -6.38 11.28 0.74
N ILE A 37 -5.39 10.83 -0.06
CA ILE A 37 -4.02 10.60 0.41
C ILE A 37 -3.37 11.93 0.86
N ASP A 38 -3.54 13.01 0.08
CA ASP A 38 -3.02 14.34 0.43
C ASP A 38 -3.65 14.88 1.72
N GLU A 39 -4.95 14.66 1.91
CA GLU A 39 -5.66 15.01 3.13
C GLU A 39 -5.08 14.26 4.34
N VAL A 40 -4.90 12.95 4.24
CA VAL A 40 -4.27 12.13 5.30
C VAL A 40 -2.84 12.58 5.59
N ALA A 41 -2.06 12.92 4.57
CA ALA A 41 -0.68 13.41 4.73
C ALA A 41 -0.59 14.70 5.57
N ALA A 42 -1.66 15.52 5.54
CA ALA A 42 -1.77 16.75 6.32
C ALA A 42 -2.31 16.56 7.76
N MET A 43 -2.66 15.32 8.14
CA MET A 43 -3.23 15.01 9.46
C MET A 43 -2.16 14.50 10.44
N PRO A 44 -1.63 15.33 11.37
CA PRO A 44 -0.55 14.92 12.26
C PRO A 44 -0.97 13.88 13.31
N SER A 45 -2.27 13.72 13.54
CA SER A 45 -2.80 12.73 14.48
C SER A 45 -2.89 11.32 13.92
N VAL A 46 -2.81 11.17 12.59
CA VAL A 46 -2.92 9.85 11.94
C VAL A 46 -1.61 9.09 12.08
N ARG A 47 -1.69 7.83 12.49
CA ARG A 47 -0.53 6.94 12.69
C ARG A 47 -0.43 5.82 11.65
N ALA A 48 -1.54 5.46 11.01
CA ALA A 48 -1.57 4.57 9.85
C ALA A 48 -2.77 4.87 8.96
N LEU A 49 -2.62 4.55 7.66
CA LEU A 49 -3.68 4.63 6.66
C LEU A 49 -4.11 3.24 6.23
N PHE A 50 -5.39 2.95 6.28
CA PHE A 50 -5.98 1.74 5.70
C PHE A 50 -6.64 2.03 4.35
N PHE A 51 -6.54 1.07 3.42
CA PHE A 51 -7.34 1.01 2.21
C PHE A 51 -8.22 -0.22 2.23
N THR A 52 -9.50 -0.09 1.88
CA THR A 52 -10.42 -1.22 1.72
C THR A 52 -11.45 -0.94 0.64
N GLY A 53 -12.20 -1.97 0.23
CA GLY A 53 -13.32 -1.84 -0.68
C GLY A 53 -14.65 -2.02 0.06
N ALA A 54 -15.66 -1.22 -0.29
CA ALA A 54 -17.02 -1.42 0.21
C ALA A 54 -17.62 -2.73 -0.31
N GLY A 55 -18.45 -3.36 0.51
CA GLY A 55 -19.07 -4.65 0.23
C GLY A 55 -18.14 -5.84 0.47
N GLU A 56 -18.62 -7.04 0.19
CA GLU A 56 -17.92 -8.29 0.52
C GLU A 56 -17.14 -8.90 -0.65
N LYS A 57 -17.40 -8.45 -1.91
CA LYS A 57 -16.91 -9.14 -3.09
C LYS A 57 -15.53 -8.69 -3.55
N ALA A 58 -15.25 -7.41 -3.44
CA ALA A 58 -14.02 -6.86 -4.02
C ALA A 58 -13.42 -5.76 -3.14
N PHE A 59 -12.12 -5.81 -3.02
CA PHE A 59 -11.30 -4.66 -2.70
C PHE A 59 -11.36 -3.67 -3.87
N CYS A 60 -10.91 -4.11 -5.05
CA CYS A 60 -11.01 -3.38 -6.29
C CYS A 60 -10.73 -4.34 -7.47
N ALA A 61 -11.64 -4.40 -8.44
CA ALA A 61 -11.53 -5.33 -9.57
C ALA A 61 -10.72 -4.77 -10.76
N GLY A 62 -10.06 -3.64 -10.61
CA GLY A 62 -9.19 -3.04 -11.63
C GLY A 62 -9.71 -1.73 -12.21
N ALA A 63 -9.14 -1.30 -13.32
CA ALA A 63 -9.57 -0.09 -14.04
C ALA A 63 -10.97 -0.27 -14.64
N ASP A 64 -11.74 0.81 -14.74
CA ASP A 64 -13.00 0.82 -15.47
C ASP A 64 -12.72 0.73 -16.97
N ILE A 65 -12.89 -0.47 -17.54
CA ILE A 65 -12.57 -0.78 -18.95
C ILE A 65 -13.32 0.13 -19.92
N ARG A 66 -14.50 0.65 -19.52
CA ARG A 66 -15.29 1.56 -20.39
C ARG A 66 -14.55 2.87 -20.65
N GLU A 67 -13.76 3.34 -19.67
CA GLU A 67 -12.95 4.56 -19.82
C GLU A 67 -11.63 4.32 -20.58
N LEU A 68 -11.23 3.08 -20.78
CA LEU A 68 -10.00 2.74 -21.51
C LEU A 68 -10.21 2.63 -23.01
N ARG A 69 -11.47 2.54 -23.49
CA ARG A 69 -11.77 2.40 -24.92
C ARG A 69 -11.74 3.74 -25.62
N ASP A 70 -11.48 3.69 -26.91
CA ASP A 70 -11.60 4.81 -27.85
C ASP A 70 -10.74 6.04 -27.49
N ARG A 71 -9.61 5.82 -26.78
CA ARG A 71 -8.64 6.83 -26.39
C ARG A 71 -7.42 6.84 -27.34
N SER A 72 -6.87 8.01 -27.59
CA SER A 72 -5.60 8.17 -28.26
C SER A 72 -4.44 7.59 -27.42
N LEU A 73 -3.31 7.27 -28.05
CA LEU A 73 -2.11 6.81 -27.35
C LEU A 73 -1.62 7.81 -26.28
N THR A 74 -1.74 9.11 -26.55
CA THR A 74 -1.38 10.17 -25.60
C THR A 74 -2.26 10.11 -24.36
N GLU A 75 -3.59 10.01 -24.55
CA GLU A 75 -4.53 9.90 -23.42
C GLU A 75 -4.33 8.61 -22.63
N GLN A 76 -4.01 7.49 -23.29
CA GLN A 76 -3.69 6.22 -22.60
C GLN A 76 -2.45 6.38 -21.73
N LYS A 77 -1.39 7.01 -22.26
CA LYS A 77 -0.18 7.29 -21.51
C LYS A 77 -0.46 8.18 -20.30
N GLN A 78 -1.19 9.27 -20.49
CA GLN A 78 -1.59 10.18 -19.40
C GLN A 78 -2.41 9.47 -18.33
N GLY A 79 -3.29 8.52 -18.72
CA GLY A 79 -4.07 7.71 -17.79
C GLY A 79 -3.18 6.78 -16.94
N ALA A 80 -2.19 6.16 -17.55
CA ALA A 80 -1.21 5.33 -16.84
C ALA A 80 -0.36 6.18 -15.88
N GLU A 81 0.16 7.31 -16.35
CA GLU A 81 0.94 8.26 -15.55
C GLU A 81 0.14 8.83 -14.36
N LEU A 82 -1.16 9.09 -14.54
CA LEU A 82 -2.05 9.50 -13.45
C LEU A 82 -2.11 8.42 -12.37
N GLY A 83 -2.39 7.16 -12.72
CA GLY A 83 -2.44 6.07 -11.75
C GLY A 83 -1.09 5.88 -11.04
N GLN A 84 0.00 5.89 -11.78
CA GLN A 84 1.36 5.78 -11.23
C GLN A 84 1.67 6.92 -10.25
N SER A 85 1.38 8.18 -10.62
CA SER A 85 1.66 9.35 -9.77
C SER A 85 0.82 9.36 -8.50
N VAL A 86 -0.45 8.98 -8.58
CA VAL A 86 -1.33 8.90 -7.41
C VAL A 86 -0.87 7.78 -6.47
N PHE A 87 -0.56 6.60 -6.98
CA PHE A 87 -0.11 5.49 -6.15
C PHE A 87 1.29 5.73 -5.55
N ALA A 88 2.15 6.48 -6.24
CA ALA A 88 3.46 6.88 -5.71
C ALA A 88 3.36 7.81 -4.48
N LYS A 89 2.25 8.55 -4.29
CA LYS A 89 2.04 9.34 -3.07
C LYS A 89 2.09 8.49 -1.79
N LEU A 90 1.73 7.18 -1.88
CA LEU A 90 1.83 6.26 -0.74
C LEU A 90 3.27 5.99 -0.31
N ASP A 91 4.22 6.09 -1.21
CA ASP A 91 5.65 5.94 -0.91
C ASP A 91 6.18 7.14 -0.11
N GLU A 92 5.61 8.34 -0.32
CA GLU A 92 5.99 9.58 0.35
C GLU A 92 5.14 9.90 1.60
N LEU A 93 4.07 9.16 1.85
CA LEU A 93 3.19 9.37 3.00
C LEU A 93 3.99 9.27 4.32
N PRO A 94 3.79 10.18 5.31
CA PRO A 94 4.57 10.14 6.56
C PRO A 94 4.28 8.92 7.43
N VAL A 95 3.17 8.23 7.18
CA VAL A 95 2.74 7.04 7.92
C VAL A 95 2.69 5.80 7.01
N ALA A 96 2.71 4.61 7.62
CA ALA A 96 2.56 3.38 6.85
C ALA A 96 1.12 3.21 6.36
N SER A 97 0.97 2.72 5.13
CA SER A 97 -0.32 2.34 4.55
C SER A 97 -0.50 0.82 4.55
N VAL A 98 -1.72 0.35 4.80
CA VAL A 98 -2.08 -1.07 4.84
C VAL A 98 -3.27 -1.31 3.94
N ALA A 99 -3.11 -2.12 2.89
CA ALA A 99 -4.25 -2.60 2.11
C ALA A 99 -4.96 -3.73 2.86
N LEU A 100 -6.21 -3.53 3.19
CA LEU A 100 -7.12 -4.52 3.77
C LEU A 100 -7.93 -5.15 2.65
N VAL A 101 -7.40 -6.22 2.07
CA VAL A 101 -7.96 -6.85 0.86
C VAL A 101 -9.11 -7.78 1.25
N ASN A 102 -10.33 -7.25 1.19
CA ASN A 102 -11.55 -7.94 1.61
C ASN A 102 -12.11 -8.93 0.57
N GLY A 103 -11.65 -8.88 -0.69
CA GLY A 103 -12.13 -9.70 -1.78
C GLY A 103 -11.21 -9.64 -3.00
N TYR A 104 -11.78 -9.45 -4.19
CA TYR A 104 -11.00 -9.36 -5.43
C TYR A 104 -10.10 -8.13 -5.46
N ALA A 105 -8.80 -8.34 -5.67
CA ALA A 105 -7.80 -7.31 -5.99
C ALA A 105 -7.19 -7.65 -7.34
N PHE A 106 -7.77 -7.14 -8.43
CA PHE A 106 -7.33 -7.43 -9.79
C PHE A 106 -6.85 -6.16 -10.51
N GLY A 107 -5.89 -6.31 -11.42
CA GLY A 107 -5.37 -5.21 -12.24
C GLY A 107 -4.99 -4.00 -11.39
N GLY A 108 -5.53 -2.82 -11.73
CA GLY A 108 -5.31 -1.59 -10.97
C GLY A 108 -5.62 -1.70 -9.47
N GLY A 109 -6.51 -2.61 -9.07
CA GLY A 109 -6.80 -2.87 -7.66
C GLY A 109 -5.65 -3.59 -6.95
N LEU A 110 -5.01 -4.57 -7.60
CA LEU A 110 -3.79 -5.16 -7.08
C LEU A 110 -2.64 -4.15 -7.11
N GLU A 111 -2.55 -3.32 -8.15
CA GLU A 111 -1.52 -2.28 -8.27
C GLU A 111 -1.61 -1.25 -7.13
N LEU A 112 -2.83 -0.84 -6.73
CA LEU A 112 -3.06 -0.02 -5.53
C LEU A 112 -2.61 -0.75 -4.25
N ALA A 113 -2.99 -2.02 -4.09
CA ALA A 113 -2.57 -2.81 -2.93
C ALA A 113 -1.04 -2.98 -2.86
N LEU A 114 -0.37 -3.16 -4.02
CA LEU A 114 1.09 -3.24 -4.12
C LEU A 114 1.80 -1.91 -3.78
N ALA A 115 1.13 -0.78 -3.97
CA ALA A 115 1.66 0.53 -3.59
C ALA A 115 1.58 0.78 -2.08
N CYS A 116 0.68 0.11 -1.35
CA CYS A 116 0.64 0.18 0.11
C CYS A 116 1.89 -0.46 0.74
N THR A 117 2.30 0.07 1.90
CA THR A 117 3.44 -0.47 2.68
C THR A 117 3.21 -1.93 3.04
N PHE A 118 2.00 -2.27 3.51
CA PHE A 118 1.61 -3.62 3.93
C PHE A 118 0.30 -4.05 3.26
N ARG A 119 0.04 -5.35 3.26
CA ARG A 119 -1.20 -5.96 2.73
C ARG A 119 -1.65 -7.05 3.68
N LEU A 120 -2.89 -6.95 4.17
CA LEU A 120 -3.59 -8.03 4.86
C LEU A 120 -4.77 -8.49 4.01
N ALA A 121 -5.03 -9.77 4.00
CA ALA A 121 -6.07 -10.38 3.20
C ALA A 121 -7.17 -11.00 4.04
N SER A 122 -8.41 -10.99 3.56
CA SER A 122 -9.43 -11.95 4.02
C SER A 122 -9.15 -13.33 3.42
N LYS A 123 -9.71 -14.39 4.00
CA LYS A 123 -9.65 -15.76 3.42
C LYS A 123 -10.25 -15.85 2.01
N ALA A 124 -11.21 -14.98 1.71
CA ALA A 124 -11.88 -14.93 0.41
C ALA A 124 -11.11 -14.10 -0.64
N ALA A 125 -10.03 -13.42 -0.25
CA ALA A 125 -9.28 -12.56 -1.15
C ALA A 125 -8.68 -13.32 -2.33
N LYS A 126 -8.72 -12.68 -3.50
CA LYS A 126 -8.14 -13.20 -4.74
C LYS A 126 -7.34 -12.08 -5.40
N PHE A 127 -6.17 -12.42 -5.90
CA PHE A 127 -5.23 -11.48 -6.48
C PHE A 127 -4.90 -11.85 -7.92
N GLY A 128 -4.56 -10.86 -8.75
CA GLY A 128 -4.07 -11.12 -10.10
C GLY A 128 -3.88 -9.86 -10.93
N LEU A 129 -3.10 -10.00 -11.99
CA LEU A 129 -2.91 -8.99 -13.03
C LEU A 129 -3.37 -9.58 -14.36
N PRO A 130 -4.72 -9.63 -14.63
CA PRO A 130 -5.28 -10.35 -15.76
C PRO A 130 -5.31 -9.52 -17.06
N GLU A 131 -4.60 -8.40 -17.14
CA GLU A 131 -4.61 -7.47 -18.28
C GLU A 131 -4.24 -8.15 -19.59
N ILE A 132 -3.39 -9.17 -19.54
CA ILE A 132 -2.99 -9.95 -20.72
C ILE A 132 -4.19 -10.60 -21.42
N LYS A 133 -5.26 -10.95 -20.71
CA LYS A 133 -6.50 -11.51 -21.27
C LYS A 133 -7.27 -10.49 -22.12
N LEU A 134 -6.94 -9.21 -21.97
CA LEU A 134 -7.49 -8.11 -22.77
C LEU A 134 -6.50 -7.62 -23.85
N GLY A 135 -5.35 -8.30 -24.01
CA GLY A 135 -4.27 -7.84 -24.90
C GLY A 135 -3.51 -6.64 -24.36
N LEU A 136 -3.54 -6.40 -23.04
CA LEU A 136 -2.92 -5.28 -22.35
C LEU A 136 -1.86 -5.76 -21.34
N ILE A 137 -1.16 -4.82 -20.74
CA ILE A 137 -0.27 -5.05 -19.59
C ILE A 137 -0.71 -4.15 -18.42
N PRO A 138 -0.35 -4.49 -17.17
CA PRO A 138 -0.55 -3.60 -16.01
C PRO A 138 0.06 -2.22 -16.27
N GLY A 139 -0.67 -1.16 -15.92
CA GLY A 139 -0.29 0.22 -16.26
C GLY A 139 -0.01 1.14 -15.07
N TYR A 140 -0.43 0.76 -13.84
CA TYR A 140 -0.30 1.61 -12.65
C TYR A 140 0.84 1.19 -11.72
N GLY A 141 1.77 0.36 -12.20
CA GLY A 141 3.00 -0.03 -11.51
C GLY A 141 3.12 -1.53 -11.20
N GLY A 142 2.15 -2.35 -11.59
CA GLY A 142 2.13 -3.79 -11.29
C GLY A 142 3.35 -4.53 -11.85
N THR A 143 3.79 -4.21 -13.06
CA THR A 143 4.99 -4.80 -13.66
C THR A 143 6.29 -4.42 -12.94
N GLN A 144 6.27 -3.38 -12.12
CA GLN A 144 7.43 -2.89 -11.37
C GLN A 144 7.40 -3.32 -9.89
N ARG A 145 6.23 -3.16 -9.23
CA ARG A 145 6.08 -3.43 -7.80
C ARG A 145 6.00 -4.94 -7.50
N LEU A 146 5.29 -5.71 -8.33
CA LEU A 146 5.11 -7.15 -8.10
C LEU A 146 6.44 -7.91 -8.10
N PRO A 147 7.34 -7.79 -9.12
CA PRO A 147 8.60 -8.54 -9.13
C PRO A 147 9.54 -8.13 -8.00
N ARG A 148 9.50 -6.89 -7.53
CA ARG A 148 10.27 -6.44 -6.36
C ARG A 148 9.81 -7.12 -5.07
N LEU A 149 8.54 -7.54 -5.01
CA LEU A 149 7.95 -8.16 -3.83
C LEU A 149 8.09 -9.68 -3.82
N ILE A 150 7.78 -10.36 -4.93
CA ILE A 150 7.70 -11.84 -5.01
C ILE A 150 8.75 -12.49 -5.91
N GLY A 151 9.64 -11.69 -6.48
CA GLY A 151 10.64 -12.12 -7.44
C GLY A 151 10.13 -12.19 -8.88
N GLU A 152 11.05 -12.04 -9.83
CA GLU A 152 10.76 -11.90 -11.26
C GLU A 152 9.99 -13.10 -11.84
N SER A 153 10.45 -14.30 -11.58
CA SER A 153 9.84 -15.51 -12.16
C SER A 153 8.36 -15.69 -11.80
N ARG A 154 8.01 -15.47 -10.52
CA ARG A 154 6.60 -15.56 -10.08
C ARG A 154 5.77 -14.40 -10.63
N ALA A 155 6.33 -13.21 -10.69
CA ALA A 155 5.64 -12.06 -11.27
C ALA A 155 5.35 -12.28 -12.76
N LEU A 156 6.32 -12.76 -13.53
CA LEU A 156 6.16 -13.13 -14.94
C LEU A 156 5.06 -14.18 -15.12
N GLU A 157 5.07 -15.25 -14.33
CA GLU A 157 4.05 -16.27 -14.39
C GLU A 157 2.65 -15.69 -14.18
N ILE A 158 2.43 -14.90 -13.11
CA ILE A 158 1.14 -14.30 -12.80
C ILE A 158 0.68 -13.35 -13.92
N ILE A 159 1.57 -12.48 -14.41
CA ILE A 159 1.25 -11.50 -15.45
C ILE A 159 0.99 -12.17 -16.80
N MET A 160 1.88 -13.08 -17.23
CA MET A 160 1.79 -13.68 -18.57
C MET A 160 0.66 -14.70 -18.70
N THR A 161 0.26 -15.35 -17.60
CA THR A 161 -0.88 -16.28 -17.60
C THR A 161 -2.19 -15.58 -17.23
N GLY A 162 -2.13 -14.42 -16.57
CA GLY A 162 -3.29 -13.75 -16.00
C GLY A 162 -4.03 -14.61 -14.98
N ARG A 163 -3.34 -15.58 -14.35
CA ARG A 163 -3.94 -16.46 -13.36
C ARG A 163 -4.30 -15.72 -12.08
N THR A 164 -5.16 -16.33 -11.31
CA THR A 164 -5.55 -15.85 -9.99
C THR A 164 -4.69 -16.53 -8.93
N VAL A 165 -4.31 -15.76 -7.92
CA VAL A 165 -3.62 -16.19 -6.69
C VAL A 165 -4.64 -16.11 -5.55
N ASP A 166 -4.78 -17.16 -4.76
CA ASP A 166 -5.62 -17.14 -3.55
C ASP A 166 -4.85 -16.60 -2.33
N ALA A 167 -5.57 -16.44 -1.21
CA ALA A 167 -5.01 -15.86 0.01
C ALA A 167 -3.86 -16.70 0.59
N ASP A 168 -3.99 -18.03 0.57
CA ASP A 168 -2.98 -18.93 1.11
C ASP A 168 -1.71 -18.93 0.26
N GLU A 169 -1.86 -18.95 -1.06
CA GLU A 169 -0.73 -18.79 -1.97
C GLU A 169 -0.09 -17.40 -1.80
N ALA A 170 -0.89 -16.35 -1.68
CA ALA A 170 -0.40 -14.98 -1.51
C ALA A 170 0.53 -14.84 -0.29
N VAL A 171 0.23 -15.50 0.83
CA VAL A 171 1.13 -15.56 1.99
C VAL A 171 2.41 -16.33 1.65
N ARG A 172 2.28 -17.53 1.05
CA ARG A 172 3.45 -18.38 0.74
C ARG A 172 4.46 -17.71 -0.18
N ILE A 173 3.99 -16.88 -1.12
CA ILE A 173 4.87 -16.19 -2.07
C ILE A 173 5.32 -14.81 -1.59
N GLY A 174 4.84 -14.34 -0.42
CA GLY A 174 5.17 -13.02 0.12
C GLY A 174 4.38 -11.85 -0.50
N LEU A 175 3.29 -12.14 -1.22
CA LEU A 175 2.43 -11.10 -1.80
C LEU A 175 1.67 -10.33 -0.73
N VAL A 176 1.26 -11.00 0.36
CA VAL A 176 0.61 -10.38 1.52
C VAL A 176 1.34 -10.71 2.81
N ASN A 177 1.21 -9.85 3.82
CA ASN A 177 1.83 -10.00 5.14
C ASN A 177 1.09 -11.00 6.03
N GLY A 178 -0.18 -11.25 5.75
CA GLY A 178 -0.97 -12.23 6.50
C GLY A 178 -2.41 -12.33 6.02
N VAL A 179 -3.10 -13.38 6.49
CA VAL A 179 -4.53 -13.59 6.30
C VAL A 179 -5.22 -13.43 7.64
N ALA A 180 -6.27 -12.60 7.68
CA ALA A 180 -7.06 -12.37 8.88
C ALA A 180 -7.91 -13.61 9.22
N GLU A 181 -7.91 -14.04 10.48
CA GLU A 181 -8.75 -15.12 10.96
C GLU A 181 -10.14 -14.65 11.42
N GLY A 182 -10.31 -13.34 11.58
CA GLY A 182 -11.55 -12.68 12.01
C GLY A 182 -11.88 -11.48 11.12
N PRO A 183 -12.61 -10.49 11.65
CA PRO A 183 -12.94 -9.28 10.92
C PRO A 183 -11.68 -8.55 10.44
N LEU A 184 -11.58 -8.32 9.13
CA LEU A 184 -10.35 -7.78 8.50
C LEU A 184 -9.98 -6.40 9.05
N ALA A 185 -10.96 -5.53 9.31
CA ALA A 185 -10.71 -4.21 9.89
C ALA A 185 -10.06 -4.31 11.28
N GLN A 186 -10.54 -5.23 12.13
CA GLN A 186 -9.95 -5.46 13.45
C GLN A 186 -8.52 -6.00 13.32
N ALA A 187 -8.29 -6.97 12.45
CA ALA A 187 -6.95 -7.51 12.19
C ALA A 187 -5.99 -6.41 11.66
N GLY A 188 -6.49 -5.48 10.83
CA GLY A 188 -5.76 -4.31 10.37
C GLY A 188 -5.32 -3.41 11.52
N VAL A 189 -6.23 -3.08 12.43
CA VAL A 189 -5.93 -2.27 13.62
C VAL A 189 -4.92 -2.96 14.53
N GLU A 190 -5.09 -4.25 14.81
CA GLU A 190 -4.15 -5.03 15.63
C GLU A 190 -2.75 -5.07 15.00
N PHE A 191 -2.69 -5.28 13.69
CA PHE A 191 -1.43 -5.24 12.94
C PHE A 191 -0.77 -3.87 13.01
N ALA A 192 -1.52 -2.79 12.75
CA ALA A 192 -0.99 -1.43 12.80
C ALA A 192 -0.50 -1.06 14.21
N ARG A 193 -1.22 -1.42 15.27
CA ARG A 193 -0.81 -1.20 16.66
C ARG A 193 0.51 -1.88 17.01
N SER A 194 0.91 -2.94 16.31
CA SER A 194 2.20 -3.61 16.54
C SER A 194 3.40 -2.70 16.26
N PHE A 195 3.29 -1.77 15.30
CA PHE A 195 4.35 -0.83 14.94
C PHE A 195 4.02 0.63 15.30
N CYS A 196 2.75 1.06 15.26
CA CYS A 196 2.35 2.44 15.58
C CYS A 196 2.62 2.87 17.03
N ARG A 197 3.01 1.96 17.92
CA ARG A 197 3.46 2.27 19.28
C ARG A 197 4.88 2.84 19.34
N TYR A 198 5.61 2.83 18.23
CA TYR A 198 6.97 3.37 18.13
C TYR A 198 6.94 4.76 17.50
N SER A 199 8.06 5.46 17.55
CA SER A 199 8.24 6.80 16.97
C SER A 199 7.91 6.83 15.49
N LEU A 200 6.92 7.62 15.06
CA LEU A 200 6.54 7.76 13.65
C LEU A 200 7.67 8.32 12.77
N PRO A 201 8.41 9.37 13.18
CA PRO A 201 9.55 9.84 12.41
C PRO A 201 10.58 8.74 12.17
N VAL A 202 10.91 7.94 13.20
CA VAL A 202 11.89 6.85 13.08
C VAL A 202 11.36 5.72 12.21
N LEU A 203 10.08 5.33 12.34
CA LEU A 203 9.43 4.37 11.45
C LEU A 203 9.48 4.83 9.98
N ASN A 204 9.26 6.13 9.72
CA ASN A 204 9.33 6.67 8.38
C ASN A 204 10.76 6.64 7.82
N LEU A 205 11.78 6.99 8.63
CA LEU A 205 13.19 6.86 8.23
C LEU A 205 13.55 5.42 7.87
N ALA A 206 13.16 4.46 8.70
CA ALA A 206 13.39 3.03 8.44
C ALA A 206 12.70 2.55 7.15
N ARG A 207 11.42 2.95 6.93
CA ARG A 207 10.68 2.62 5.71
C ARG A 207 11.37 3.19 4.48
N ARG A 208 11.79 4.45 4.51
CA ARG A 208 12.50 5.11 3.40
C ARG A 208 13.82 4.43 3.09
N ALA A 209 14.59 4.00 4.10
CA ALA A 209 15.82 3.25 3.91
C ALA A 209 15.56 1.93 3.16
N VAL A 210 14.54 1.16 3.59
CA VAL A 210 14.16 -0.11 2.96
C VAL A 210 13.65 0.08 1.53
N GLN A 211 12.79 1.08 1.29
CA GLN A 211 12.26 1.36 -0.05
C GLN A 211 13.36 1.70 -1.06
N ARG A 212 14.43 2.39 -0.62
CA ARG A 212 15.58 2.74 -1.47
C ARG A 212 16.44 1.53 -1.86
N ALA A 213 16.36 0.41 -1.12
CA ALA A 213 17.18 -0.77 -1.38
C ALA A 213 16.95 -1.38 -2.77
N ALA A 214 15.72 -1.32 -3.28
CA ALA A 214 15.37 -1.91 -4.58
C ALA A 214 15.87 -1.10 -5.80
N ASP A 215 16.18 0.18 -5.60
CA ASP A 215 16.54 1.11 -6.70
C ASP A 215 18.01 1.56 -6.66
N ASN A 216 18.79 1.05 -5.69
CA ASN A 216 20.19 1.42 -5.52
C ASN A 216 21.10 0.20 -5.48
N THR A 217 22.39 0.41 -5.80
CA THR A 217 23.42 -0.58 -5.50
C THR A 217 23.58 -0.70 -3.98
N LEU A 218 24.09 -1.83 -3.50
CA LEU A 218 24.30 -2.03 -2.05
C LEU A 218 25.16 -0.91 -1.44
N ASP A 219 26.25 -0.51 -2.10
CA ASP A 219 27.12 0.58 -1.61
C ASP A 219 26.39 1.91 -1.48
N ALA A 220 25.58 2.29 -2.46
CA ALA A 220 24.77 3.50 -2.39
C ALA A 220 23.67 3.40 -1.31
N GLY A 221 23.03 2.23 -1.21
CA GLY A 221 22.01 1.97 -0.18
C GLY A 221 22.57 2.07 1.24
N LEU A 222 23.76 1.51 1.50
CA LEU A 222 24.42 1.59 2.81
C LEU A 222 24.77 3.04 3.20
N LYS A 223 25.13 3.91 2.25
CA LYS A 223 25.34 5.34 2.53
C LYS A 223 24.05 6.05 2.93
N ILE A 224 22.96 5.77 2.19
CA ILE A 224 21.64 6.30 2.53
C ILE A 224 21.20 5.82 3.92
N GLU A 225 21.38 4.55 4.23
CA GLU A 225 21.06 3.98 5.54
C GLU A 225 21.84 4.69 6.66
N ALA A 226 23.16 4.89 6.49
CA ALA A 226 23.99 5.60 7.45
C ALA A 226 23.51 7.02 7.72
N GLU A 227 23.10 7.76 6.67
CA GLU A 227 22.54 9.10 6.80
C GLU A 227 21.21 9.09 7.57
N LEU A 228 20.26 8.23 7.15
CA LEU A 228 18.94 8.14 7.79
C LEU A 228 19.04 7.65 9.23
N SER A 229 19.91 6.67 9.51
CA SER A 229 20.21 6.19 10.86
C SER A 229 20.77 7.31 11.73
N THR A 230 21.72 8.09 11.21
CA THR A 230 22.30 9.24 11.94
C THR A 230 21.25 10.28 12.28
N ILE A 231 20.30 10.56 11.36
CA ILE A 231 19.20 11.47 11.62
C ILE A 231 18.32 10.95 12.76
N ALA A 232 18.03 9.64 12.79
CA ALA A 232 17.22 9.03 13.84
C ALA A 232 17.79 9.27 15.26
N TYR A 233 19.13 9.25 15.43
CA TYR A 233 19.77 9.55 16.71
C TYR A 233 19.53 10.98 17.23
N ARG A 234 19.05 11.90 16.40
CA ARG A 234 18.80 13.30 16.80
C ARG A 234 17.34 13.56 17.17
N THR A 235 16.50 12.53 17.14
CA THR A 235 15.11 12.64 17.61
C THR A 235 15.05 12.57 19.14
N ALA A 236 14.12 13.28 19.75
CA ALA A 236 13.85 13.18 21.18
C ALA A 236 13.39 11.77 21.57
N ASP A 237 12.73 11.07 20.64
CA ASP A 237 12.30 9.70 20.83
C ASP A 237 13.47 8.69 20.88
N ALA A 238 14.59 8.96 20.21
CA ALA A 238 15.79 8.14 20.32
C ALA A 238 16.41 8.26 21.73
N GLU A 239 16.49 9.47 22.29
CA GLU A 239 16.94 9.70 23.67
C GLU A 239 16.04 8.98 24.68
N GLU A 240 14.71 9.13 24.53
CA GLU A 240 13.73 8.44 25.38
C GLU A 240 13.87 6.92 25.27
N GLY A 241 14.02 6.40 24.04
CA GLY A 241 14.18 4.95 23.80
C GLY A 241 15.40 4.37 24.49
N MET A 242 16.54 5.05 24.39
CA MET A 242 17.79 4.64 25.04
C MET A 242 17.70 4.74 26.57
N ALA A 243 17.17 5.84 27.10
CA ALA A 243 16.97 6.01 28.54
C ALA A 243 16.02 4.95 29.12
N ALA A 244 14.89 4.71 28.43
CA ALA A 244 13.92 3.70 28.85
C ALA A 244 14.53 2.29 28.87
N PHE A 245 15.41 1.97 27.91
CA PHE A 245 16.11 0.69 27.85
C PHE A 245 17.06 0.51 29.04
N GLU A 246 17.86 1.53 29.35
CA GLU A 246 18.78 1.51 30.51
C GLU A 246 18.04 1.38 31.84
N GLU A 247 16.93 2.13 31.98
CA GLU A 247 16.05 2.14 33.15
C GLU A 247 15.11 0.91 33.25
N LYS A 248 15.11 0.02 32.24
CA LYS A 248 14.26 -1.18 32.15
C LYS A 248 12.77 -0.86 32.27
N ARG A 249 12.34 0.26 31.71
CA ARG A 249 10.93 0.70 31.61
C ARG A 249 10.46 0.71 30.16
N ARG A 250 9.15 0.88 29.97
CA ARG A 250 8.56 1.09 28.64
C ARG A 250 8.84 2.52 28.18
N ALA A 251 9.33 2.69 26.95
CA ALA A 251 9.50 3.99 26.32
C ALA A 251 8.13 4.66 26.03
N ARG A 252 8.12 6.01 26.07
CA ARG A 252 6.96 6.85 25.80
C ARG A 252 7.32 7.83 24.69
N PHE A 253 7.16 7.38 23.46
CA PHE A 253 7.46 8.17 22.27
C PHE A 253 6.44 9.29 22.07
N LYS A 254 6.90 10.44 21.57
CA LYS A 254 6.11 11.67 21.35
C LYS A 254 6.19 12.17 19.91
N ASP A 255 6.84 11.41 19.03
CA ASP A 255 7.03 11.73 17.60
C ASP A 255 7.83 13.01 17.36
N GLY A 256 8.87 13.24 18.16
CA GLY A 256 9.72 14.43 18.15
C GLY A 256 11.22 14.12 18.11
#